data_79e99694678e99b79595058e5df4d0d3
#
_entry.id   79e99694678e99b79595058e5df4d0d3
#
_cell.length_a   1.000
_cell.length_b   1.000
_cell.length_c   1.000
_cell.angle_alpha   90.00
_cell.angle_beta   90.00
_cell.angle_gamma   90.00
#
_symmetry.space_group_name_H-M   'P 1'
#
loop_
_entity.id
_entity.type
_entity.pdbx_description
1 polymer ?
#
loop_
_entity_poly.entity_id
_entity_poly.type
_entity_poly.pdbx_seq_one_letter_code
_entity_poly.pdbx_strand_id
1 'polypeptide(L)'
;MLSAIVEQISNNGYGIFKGFYDISTIEKFSELCEKHSINRPFTKANGRKIMVKSAKNLVAKTRDFDDFFSDSRLIAILERILSPVGHWGIKISDTGIKNVVAGLRAPLMHRDDDLYPQLARGTPFTVKSLLAIDAFSEEVGATKVVPGSHNWVRAVDPSEKAVSVLLDPGDLLVMDGRLWHQAGENIRSDKVRRAVNVYYCAGWCQPGHGIHCGMPEGEFSQLPSKIKTFL
;
A
#
# COMPACT_ATOMS: atom_id res chain seq x y z
N MET A 1 -11.84 -18.43 -0.37
CA MET A 1 -10.94 -17.44 0.23
C MET A 1 -10.91 -16.13 -0.57
N LEU A 2 -10.49 -16.09 -1.86
CA LEU A 2 -10.47 -14.87 -2.67
C LEU A 2 -11.81 -14.13 -2.71
N SER A 3 -12.93 -14.83 -2.93
CA SER A 3 -14.27 -14.23 -2.98
C SER A 3 -14.63 -13.53 -1.67
N ALA A 4 -14.26 -14.09 -0.53
CA ALA A 4 -14.50 -13.48 0.77
C ALA A 4 -13.71 -12.17 0.98
N ILE A 5 -12.47 -12.10 0.48
CA ILE A 5 -11.66 -10.87 0.53
C ILE A 5 -12.28 -9.78 -0.36
N VAL A 6 -12.68 -10.15 -1.58
CA VAL A 6 -13.36 -9.21 -2.50
C VAL A 6 -14.68 -8.71 -1.90
N GLU A 7 -15.44 -9.57 -1.25
CA GLU A 7 -16.66 -9.18 -0.53
C GLU A 7 -16.38 -8.23 0.63
N GLN A 8 -15.34 -8.48 1.44
CA GLN A 8 -14.91 -7.54 2.49
C GLN A 8 -14.58 -6.17 1.90
N ILE A 9 -13.83 -6.14 0.79
CA ILE A 9 -13.45 -4.87 0.13
C ILE A 9 -14.69 -4.16 -0.42
N SER A 10 -15.61 -4.89 -1.04
CA SER A 10 -16.87 -4.34 -1.56
C SER A 10 -17.73 -3.73 -0.45
N ASN A 11 -17.79 -4.36 0.72
CA ASN A 11 -18.65 -3.91 1.82
C ASN A 11 -17.99 -2.82 2.68
N ASN A 12 -16.69 -2.93 2.94
CA ASN A 12 -15.99 -2.09 3.92
C ASN A 12 -14.96 -1.15 3.29
N GLY A 13 -14.59 -1.33 2.01
CA GLY A 13 -13.52 -0.64 1.33
C GLY A 13 -12.13 -1.24 1.59
N TYR A 14 -12.03 -2.28 2.42
CA TYR A 14 -10.79 -3.01 2.66
C TYR A 14 -11.05 -4.48 3.00
N GLY A 15 -10.06 -5.31 2.78
CA GLY A 15 -10.06 -6.72 3.16
C GLY A 15 -8.69 -7.14 3.68
N ILE A 16 -8.67 -8.15 4.55
CA ILE A 16 -7.45 -8.71 5.12
C ILE A 16 -7.32 -10.16 4.64
N PHE A 17 -6.21 -10.45 3.97
CA PHE A 17 -5.82 -11.81 3.65
C PHE A 17 -4.90 -12.31 4.76
N LYS A 18 -5.44 -13.08 5.69
CA LYS A 18 -4.70 -13.64 6.82
C LYS A 18 -3.69 -14.69 6.33
N GLY A 19 -2.45 -14.59 6.84
CA GLY A 19 -1.38 -15.53 6.49
C GLY A 19 -1.10 -15.58 4.98
N PHE A 20 -1.08 -14.43 4.31
CA PHE A 20 -0.77 -14.35 2.89
C PHE A 20 0.59 -14.94 2.57
N TYR A 21 1.57 -14.66 3.44
CA TYR A 21 2.86 -15.36 3.48
C TYR A 21 3.11 -15.95 4.87
N ASP A 22 3.85 -17.06 4.90
CA ASP A 22 4.33 -17.68 6.13
C ASP A 22 5.46 -16.86 6.78
N ILE A 23 5.76 -17.17 8.03
CA ILE A 23 6.78 -16.45 8.82
C ILE A 23 8.17 -16.57 8.19
N SER A 24 8.52 -17.71 7.62
CA SER A 24 9.84 -17.89 6.97
C SER A 24 10.03 -17.01 5.75
N THR A 25 8.96 -16.75 5.01
CA THR A 25 8.93 -15.78 3.89
C THR A 25 9.03 -14.35 4.40
N ILE A 26 8.35 -14.03 5.51
CA ILE A 26 8.40 -12.68 6.10
C ILE A 26 9.77 -12.37 6.69
N GLU A 27 10.48 -13.34 7.26
CA GLU A 27 11.86 -13.16 7.71
C GLU A 27 12.77 -12.74 6.54
N LYS A 28 12.65 -13.38 5.38
CA LYS A 28 13.37 -12.99 4.15
C LYS A 28 12.99 -11.57 3.72
N PHE A 29 11.70 -11.23 3.69
CA PHE A 29 11.26 -9.88 3.37
C PHE A 29 11.76 -8.85 4.39
N SER A 30 11.88 -9.21 5.66
CA SER A 30 12.44 -8.35 6.70
C SER A 30 13.91 -8.00 6.40
N GLU A 31 14.73 -8.98 6.02
CA GLU A 31 16.13 -8.77 5.58
C GLU A 31 16.20 -7.89 4.34
N LEU A 32 15.32 -8.13 3.35
CA LEU A 32 15.25 -7.30 2.13
C LEU A 32 14.81 -5.87 2.45
N CYS A 33 13.91 -5.67 3.42
CA CYS A 33 13.54 -4.34 3.88
C CYS A 33 14.74 -3.58 4.46
N GLU A 34 15.58 -4.23 5.25
CA GLU A 34 16.82 -3.61 5.77
C GLU A 34 17.82 -3.31 4.65
N LYS A 35 18.02 -4.25 3.73
CA LYS A 35 18.93 -4.12 2.58
C LYS A 35 18.59 -2.92 1.69
N HIS A 36 17.28 -2.72 1.40
CA HIS A 36 16.84 -1.73 0.40
C HIS A 36 16.38 -0.40 1.00
N SER A 37 16.26 -0.31 2.33
CA SER A 37 15.87 0.95 2.98
C SER A 37 17.05 1.90 3.14
N ILE A 38 16.82 3.17 2.82
CA ILE A 38 17.77 4.25 3.05
C ILE A 38 17.17 5.29 4.00
N ASN A 39 18.02 6.01 4.69
CA ASN A 39 17.60 7.11 5.55
C ASN A 39 17.00 8.26 4.73
N ARG A 40 15.77 8.64 5.06
CA ARG A 40 15.05 9.74 4.44
C ARG A 40 14.55 10.72 5.50
N PRO A 41 14.51 12.03 5.18
CA PRO A 41 14.00 13.03 6.12
C PRO A 41 12.47 12.93 6.25
N PHE A 42 12.00 12.90 7.49
CA PHE A 42 10.58 12.97 7.85
C PHE A 42 10.40 14.03 8.96
N THR A 43 9.16 14.49 9.13
CA THR A 43 8.83 15.47 10.14
C THR A 43 8.02 14.82 11.27
N LYS A 44 8.47 14.99 12.51
CA LYS A 44 7.71 14.60 13.72
C LYS A 44 6.52 15.52 13.95
N ALA A 45 5.57 15.09 14.78
CA ALA A 45 4.40 15.88 15.15
C ALA A 45 4.78 17.27 15.76
N ASN A 46 5.90 17.34 16.48
CA ASN A 46 6.45 18.58 17.05
C ASN A 46 7.26 19.44 16.05
N GLY A 47 7.21 19.13 14.75
CA GLY A 47 7.94 19.84 13.70
C GLY A 47 9.42 19.46 13.51
N ARG A 48 10.02 18.69 14.43
CA ARG A 48 11.42 18.26 14.32
C ARG A 48 11.60 17.28 13.17
N LYS A 49 12.62 17.50 12.34
CA LYS A 49 13.03 16.54 11.30
C LYS A 49 13.82 15.38 11.91
N ILE A 50 13.52 14.18 11.43
CA ILE A 50 14.25 12.95 11.77
C ILE A 50 14.55 12.18 10.49
N MET A 51 15.52 11.29 10.56
CA MET A 51 15.81 10.34 9.49
C MET A 51 15.11 9.03 9.79
N VAL A 52 14.33 8.53 8.81
CA VAL A 52 13.64 7.25 8.91
C VAL A 52 14.05 6.38 7.74
N LYS A 53 14.42 5.15 8.00
CA LYS A 53 14.67 4.16 6.94
C LYS A 53 13.39 3.92 6.13
N SER A 54 13.47 4.02 4.82
CA SER A 54 12.34 3.73 3.91
C SER A 54 12.85 3.52 2.49
N ALA A 55 12.02 2.96 1.62
CA ALA A 55 12.29 2.85 0.20
C ALA A 55 11.09 3.32 -0.62
N LYS A 56 11.37 3.83 -1.80
CA LYS A 56 10.37 4.19 -2.82
C LYS A 56 10.80 3.66 -4.17
N ASN A 57 9.82 3.38 -5.01
CA ASN A 57 10.02 2.91 -6.37
C ASN A 57 10.90 1.64 -6.43
N LEU A 58 10.56 0.64 -5.60
CA LEU A 58 11.32 -0.61 -5.51
C LEU A 58 11.36 -1.35 -6.84
N VAL A 59 10.24 -1.38 -7.57
CA VAL A 59 10.15 -2.09 -8.86
C VAL A 59 11.14 -1.58 -9.90
N ALA A 60 11.57 -0.32 -9.81
CA ALA A 60 12.59 0.24 -10.67
C ALA A 60 14.04 0.00 -10.17
N LYS A 61 14.23 -0.57 -8.98
CA LYS A 61 15.54 -0.63 -8.33
C LYS A 61 16.00 -2.04 -7.99
N THR A 62 15.09 -2.98 -7.87
CA THR A 62 15.40 -4.36 -7.45
C THR A 62 14.36 -5.35 -7.95
N ARG A 63 14.77 -6.61 -8.10
CA ARG A 63 13.91 -7.75 -8.44
C ARG A 63 13.46 -8.54 -7.21
N ASP A 64 13.98 -8.16 -6.04
CA ASP A 64 13.80 -8.92 -4.78
C ASP A 64 12.32 -8.98 -4.30
N PHE A 65 11.46 -8.09 -4.77
CA PHE A 65 10.05 -8.02 -4.41
C PHE A 65 9.09 -8.36 -5.57
N ASP A 66 9.61 -8.75 -6.72
CA ASP A 66 8.81 -8.99 -7.92
C ASP A 66 7.75 -10.08 -7.73
N ASP A 67 8.06 -11.11 -6.94
CA ASP A 67 7.12 -12.19 -6.62
C ASP A 67 5.91 -11.66 -5.82
N PHE A 68 6.12 -10.71 -4.93
CA PHE A 68 5.02 -10.05 -4.22
C PHE A 68 4.23 -9.13 -5.15
N PHE A 69 4.91 -8.31 -5.94
CA PHE A 69 4.25 -7.36 -6.85
C PHE A 69 3.45 -8.03 -7.96
N SER A 70 3.74 -9.27 -8.28
CA SER A 70 3.03 -10.06 -9.29
C SER A 70 2.38 -11.34 -8.75
N ASP A 71 2.16 -11.43 -7.43
CA ASP A 71 1.51 -12.59 -6.83
C ASP A 71 0.11 -12.80 -7.40
N SER A 72 -0.13 -13.97 -7.97
CA SER A 72 -1.37 -14.28 -8.69
C SER A 72 -2.63 -14.14 -7.83
N ARG A 73 -2.53 -14.39 -6.52
CA ARG A 73 -3.65 -14.24 -5.57
C ARG A 73 -4.01 -12.77 -5.40
N LEU A 74 -2.98 -11.90 -5.29
CA LEU A 74 -3.17 -10.45 -5.22
C LEU A 74 -3.74 -9.92 -6.53
N ILE A 75 -3.14 -10.29 -7.65
CA ILE A 75 -3.62 -9.86 -8.99
C ILE A 75 -5.08 -10.26 -9.21
N ALA A 76 -5.48 -11.48 -8.85
CA ALA A 76 -6.88 -11.92 -8.98
C ALA A 76 -7.87 -11.09 -8.13
N ILE A 77 -7.43 -10.54 -6.98
CA ILE A 77 -8.23 -9.59 -6.19
C ILE A 77 -8.33 -8.25 -6.93
N LEU A 78 -7.20 -7.73 -7.41
CA LEU A 78 -7.13 -6.44 -8.11
C LEU A 78 -7.99 -6.42 -9.37
N GLU A 79 -7.92 -7.48 -10.18
CA GLU A 79 -8.73 -7.64 -11.40
C GLU A 79 -10.22 -7.54 -11.11
N ARG A 80 -10.68 -8.12 -9.99
CA ARG A 80 -12.10 -8.04 -9.60
C ARG A 80 -12.51 -6.65 -9.12
N ILE A 81 -11.64 -5.95 -8.41
CA ILE A 81 -11.94 -4.60 -7.91
C ILE A 81 -11.90 -3.58 -9.05
N LEU A 82 -10.90 -3.66 -9.91
CA LEU A 82 -10.67 -2.73 -11.00
C LEU A 82 -11.39 -3.11 -12.30
N SER A 83 -12.11 -4.26 -12.35
CA SER A 83 -12.83 -4.73 -13.54
C SER A 83 -13.76 -3.70 -14.18
N PRO A 84 -14.46 -2.81 -13.44
CA PRO A 84 -15.32 -1.79 -14.05
C PRO A 84 -14.57 -0.78 -14.90
N VAL A 85 -13.25 -0.61 -14.67
CA VAL A 85 -12.39 0.35 -15.38
C VAL A 85 -11.19 -0.32 -16.07
N GLY A 86 -11.12 -1.64 -16.03
CA GLY A 86 -9.92 -2.42 -16.35
C GLY A 86 -9.74 -2.75 -17.84
N HIS A 87 -10.36 -2.03 -18.79
CA HIS A 87 -10.22 -2.32 -20.22
C HIS A 87 -8.77 -2.33 -20.74
N TRP A 88 -7.85 -1.68 -20.02
CA TRP A 88 -6.43 -1.58 -20.37
C TRP A 88 -5.53 -2.28 -19.35
N GLY A 89 -6.10 -3.21 -18.57
CA GLY A 89 -5.37 -3.94 -17.53
C GLY A 89 -5.11 -3.11 -16.26
N ILE A 90 -4.08 -3.50 -15.54
CA ILE A 90 -3.67 -2.93 -14.26
C ILE A 90 -2.21 -2.52 -14.37
N LYS A 91 -1.84 -1.39 -13.78
CA LYS A 91 -0.45 -0.93 -13.67
C LYS A 91 -0.01 -0.77 -12.23
N ILE A 92 1.27 -1.02 -11.97
CA ILE A 92 1.92 -0.63 -10.72
C ILE A 92 2.12 0.87 -10.73
N SER A 93 1.60 1.56 -9.71
CA SER A 93 1.69 3.02 -9.58
C SER A 93 2.78 3.45 -8.59
N ASP A 94 2.95 2.75 -7.47
CA ASP A 94 4.00 2.98 -6.48
C ASP A 94 4.38 1.67 -5.79
N THR A 95 5.65 1.56 -5.41
CA THR A 95 6.15 0.47 -4.59
C THR A 95 7.14 1.00 -3.56
N GLY A 96 7.10 0.45 -2.34
CA GLY A 96 8.00 0.95 -1.32
C GLY A 96 8.00 0.17 -0.02
N ILE A 97 8.91 0.55 0.86
CA ILE A 97 8.98 0.12 2.25
C ILE A 97 8.56 1.31 3.11
N LYS A 98 7.54 1.08 3.92
CA LYS A 98 6.94 2.08 4.82
C LYS A 98 7.25 1.71 6.26
N ASN A 99 7.96 2.59 6.95
CA ASN A 99 8.32 2.43 8.34
C ASN A 99 7.63 3.51 9.19
N VAL A 100 6.85 3.09 10.15
CA VAL A 100 6.22 3.99 11.13
C VAL A 100 6.99 3.91 12.43
N VAL A 101 7.65 5.02 12.77
CA VAL A 101 8.48 5.18 13.96
C VAL A 101 7.79 6.10 14.96
N ALA A 102 8.20 6.01 16.24
CA ALA A 102 7.63 6.79 17.32
C ALA A 102 7.67 8.31 17.06
N GLY A 103 6.54 8.96 17.29
CA GLY A 103 6.38 10.41 17.18
C GLY A 103 6.44 10.92 15.73
N LEU A 104 6.41 10.05 14.72
CA LEU A 104 6.25 10.48 13.34
C LEU A 104 4.86 11.13 13.19
N ARG A 105 4.82 12.30 12.53
CA ARG A 105 3.54 12.93 12.24
C ARG A 105 2.72 12.00 11.34
N ALA A 106 1.57 11.57 11.85
CA ALA A 106 0.62 10.82 11.03
C ALA A 106 0.14 11.72 9.87
N PRO A 107 0.02 11.18 8.65
CA PRO A 107 -0.63 11.89 7.57
C PRO A 107 -2.07 12.20 7.96
N LEU A 108 -2.66 13.24 7.37
CA LEU A 108 -4.09 13.48 7.50
C LEU A 108 -4.86 12.31 6.85
N MET A 109 -6.08 12.11 7.32
CA MET A 109 -7.01 11.18 6.68
C MET A 109 -7.19 11.58 5.21
N HIS A 110 -7.00 10.63 4.29
CA HIS A 110 -7.00 10.87 2.85
C HIS A 110 -7.52 9.63 2.10
N ARG A 111 -7.76 9.81 0.82
CA ARG A 111 -8.03 8.74 -0.14
C ARG A 111 -6.90 8.72 -1.17
N ASP A 112 -6.51 7.53 -1.58
CA ASP A 112 -5.46 7.38 -2.59
C ASP A 112 -5.96 7.85 -3.98
N ASP A 113 -7.26 7.69 -4.27
CA ASP A 113 -7.89 8.17 -5.52
C ASP A 113 -7.93 9.70 -5.64
N ASP A 114 -7.66 10.46 -4.57
CA ASP A 114 -7.53 11.93 -4.66
C ASP A 114 -6.30 12.38 -5.49
N LEU A 115 -5.41 11.44 -5.87
CA LEU A 115 -4.40 11.68 -6.90
C LEU A 115 -5.02 11.95 -8.29
N TYR A 116 -6.28 11.57 -8.50
CA TYR A 116 -7.03 11.76 -9.74
C TYR A 116 -8.30 12.60 -9.50
N PRO A 117 -8.19 13.85 -9.06
CA PRO A 117 -9.32 14.62 -8.53
C PRO A 117 -10.42 14.93 -9.53
N GLN A 118 -10.15 14.78 -10.82
CA GLN A 118 -11.10 15.07 -11.91
C GLN A 118 -11.89 13.83 -12.35
N LEU A 119 -11.57 12.65 -11.79
CA LEU A 119 -12.28 11.42 -12.14
C LEU A 119 -13.53 11.23 -11.29
N ALA A 120 -14.51 10.55 -11.85
CA ALA A 120 -15.77 10.27 -11.16
C ALA A 120 -15.54 9.42 -9.90
N ARG A 121 -16.11 9.85 -8.78
CA ARG A 121 -15.84 9.23 -7.46
C ARG A 121 -16.60 7.92 -7.22
N GLY A 122 -17.43 7.47 -8.11
CA GLY A 122 -18.23 6.25 -7.95
C GLY A 122 -17.50 4.93 -8.25
N THR A 123 -16.32 5.01 -8.90
CA THR A 123 -15.60 3.84 -9.42
C THR A 123 -14.17 3.83 -8.88
N PRO A 124 -13.63 2.69 -8.44
CA PRO A 124 -12.24 2.60 -7.97
C PRO A 124 -11.28 2.74 -9.16
N PHE A 125 -10.26 3.58 -9.01
CA PHE A 125 -9.19 3.72 -10.00
C PHE A 125 -7.87 3.16 -9.49
N THR A 126 -7.77 3.01 -8.18
CA THR A 126 -6.56 2.53 -7.52
C THR A 126 -6.88 1.52 -6.42
N VAL A 127 -5.91 0.66 -6.15
CA VAL A 127 -5.94 -0.28 -5.03
C VAL A 127 -4.56 -0.29 -4.39
N LYS A 128 -4.55 -0.19 -3.07
CA LYS A 128 -3.33 -0.25 -2.28
C LYS A 128 -3.25 -1.55 -1.50
N SER A 129 -2.08 -2.16 -1.51
CA SER A 129 -1.79 -3.34 -0.73
C SER A 129 -0.63 -3.09 0.22
N LEU A 130 -0.78 -3.55 1.48
CA LEU A 130 0.25 -3.48 2.51
C LEU A 130 0.51 -4.88 3.06
N LEU A 131 1.69 -5.42 2.77
CA LEU A 131 2.18 -6.65 3.39
C LEU A 131 2.79 -6.31 4.75
N ALA A 132 2.25 -6.85 5.83
CA ALA A 132 2.75 -6.66 7.18
C ALA A 132 4.07 -7.44 7.37
N ILE A 133 5.16 -6.71 7.58
CA ILE A 133 6.45 -7.29 7.97
C ILE A 133 6.51 -7.43 9.48
N ASP A 134 6.03 -6.44 10.21
CA ASP A 134 5.82 -6.48 11.66
C ASP A 134 4.32 -6.46 11.97
N ALA A 135 3.95 -6.87 13.19
CA ALA A 135 2.56 -6.78 13.64
C ALA A 135 2.06 -5.33 13.62
N PHE A 136 0.83 -5.12 13.16
CA PHE A 136 0.12 -3.85 13.24
C PHE A 136 -0.77 -3.86 14.47
N SER A 137 -0.39 -3.11 15.49
CA SER A 137 -1.21 -2.84 16.66
C SER A 137 -1.47 -1.33 16.81
N GLU A 138 -2.41 -0.96 17.64
CA GLU A 138 -2.71 0.46 17.89
C GLU A 138 -1.48 1.22 18.38
N GLU A 139 -0.66 0.59 19.25
CA GLU A 139 0.52 1.20 19.85
C GLU A 139 1.65 1.48 18.84
N VAL A 140 1.76 0.69 17.77
CA VAL A 140 2.82 0.85 16.76
C VAL A 140 2.34 1.53 15.48
N GLY A 141 1.14 2.10 15.51
CA GLY A 141 0.61 2.88 14.39
C GLY A 141 -0.01 2.05 13.28
N ALA A 142 -0.88 1.09 13.66
CA ALA A 142 -1.72 0.37 12.70
C ALA A 142 -2.46 1.33 11.78
N THR A 143 -2.67 0.93 10.53
CA THR A 143 -3.47 1.73 9.58
C THR A 143 -4.87 1.93 10.13
N LYS A 144 -5.34 3.19 10.15
CA LYS A 144 -6.70 3.55 10.51
C LYS A 144 -7.54 3.75 9.26
N VAL A 145 -8.75 3.22 9.25
CA VAL A 145 -9.69 3.33 8.13
C VAL A 145 -11.06 3.75 8.64
N VAL A 146 -11.86 4.37 7.79
CA VAL A 146 -13.29 4.61 8.03
C VAL A 146 -14.07 3.59 7.19
N PRO A 147 -14.55 2.48 7.76
CA PRO A 147 -15.19 1.41 7.00
C PRO A 147 -16.41 1.91 6.21
N GLY A 148 -16.56 1.46 4.96
CA GLY A 148 -17.66 1.86 4.08
C GLY A 148 -17.51 3.23 3.42
N SER A 149 -16.50 4.02 3.82
CA SER A 149 -16.29 5.37 3.30
C SER A 149 -15.85 5.44 1.83
N HIS A 150 -15.45 4.33 1.24
CA HIS A 150 -15.15 4.23 -0.20
C HIS A 150 -16.39 4.52 -1.08
N ASN A 151 -17.59 4.39 -0.51
CA ASN A 151 -18.85 4.72 -1.18
C ASN A 151 -19.28 6.18 -0.99
N TRP A 152 -18.51 7.00 -0.23
CA TRP A 152 -18.89 8.37 0.06
C TRP A 152 -18.42 9.35 -1.03
N VAL A 153 -19.32 10.19 -1.47
CA VAL A 153 -18.97 11.35 -2.32
C VAL A 153 -18.53 12.57 -1.51
N ARG A 154 -18.84 12.58 -0.19
CA ARG A 154 -18.48 13.65 0.74
C ARG A 154 -17.07 13.47 1.31
N ALA A 155 -16.50 14.53 1.82
CA ALA A 155 -15.30 14.46 2.65
C ALA A 155 -15.57 13.74 3.97
N VAL A 156 -14.49 13.21 4.59
CA VAL A 156 -14.57 12.66 5.94
C VAL A 156 -14.74 13.81 6.94
N ASP A 157 -15.63 13.64 7.89
CA ASP A 157 -15.75 14.53 9.04
C ASP A 157 -14.74 14.09 10.11
N PRO A 158 -14.07 15.01 10.83
CA PRO A 158 -13.15 14.65 11.92
C PRO A 158 -13.79 13.83 13.04
N SER A 159 -15.10 13.87 13.21
CA SER A 159 -15.85 13.08 14.20
C SER A 159 -16.12 11.63 13.76
N GLU A 160 -15.87 11.29 12.49
CA GLU A 160 -16.10 9.93 11.99
C GLU A 160 -15.20 8.92 12.70
N LYS A 161 -15.83 7.81 13.11
CA LYS A 161 -15.13 6.75 13.83
C LYS A 161 -14.21 5.96 12.90
N ALA A 162 -12.92 6.23 12.97
CA ALA A 162 -11.92 5.38 12.34
C ALA A 162 -11.59 4.16 13.21
N VAL A 163 -11.33 3.02 12.56
CA VAL A 163 -10.92 1.78 13.22
C VAL A 163 -9.48 1.43 12.85
N SER A 164 -8.72 0.89 13.79
CA SER A 164 -7.37 0.39 13.56
C SER A 164 -7.43 -0.99 12.91
N VAL A 165 -6.73 -1.17 11.80
CA VAL A 165 -6.60 -2.48 11.12
C VAL A 165 -5.44 -3.24 11.73
N LEU A 166 -5.75 -4.25 12.54
CA LEU A 166 -4.77 -5.08 13.22
C LEU A 166 -4.33 -6.22 12.29
N LEU A 167 -3.01 -6.41 12.15
CA LEU A 167 -2.40 -7.44 11.30
C LEU A 167 -1.31 -8.17 12.05
N ASP A 168 -1.20 -9.45 11.79
CA ASP A 168 -0.03 -10.24 12.15
C ASP A 168 1.03 -10.19 11.03
N PRO A 169 2.32 -10.45 11.31
CA PRO A 169 3.33 -10.58 10.26
C PRO A 169 2.88 -11.62 9.22
N GLY A 170 2.95 -11.28 7.95
CA GLY A 170 2.50 -12.12 6.84
C GLY A 170 1.06 -11.88 6.38
N ASP A 171 0.28 -11.11 7.12
CA ASP A 171 -1.04 -10.67 6.64
C ASP A 171 -0.90 -9.61 5.54
N LEU A 172 -1.84 -9.63 4.61
CA LEU A 172 -1.96 -8.63 3.54
C LEU A 172 -3.24 -7.82 3.71
N LEU A 173 -3.10 -6.51 3.90
CA LEU A 173 -4.20 -5.56 3.83
C LEU A 173 -4.34 -5.07 2.39
N VAL A 174 -5.55 -5.17 1.82
CA VAL A 174 -5.91 -4.63 0.51
C VAL A 174 -7.00 -3.58 0.70
N MET A 175 -6.79 -2.39 0.16
CA MET A 175 -7.69 -1.23 0.29
C MET A 175 -8.08 -0.68 -1.06
N ASP A 176 -9.37 -0.39 -1.23
CA ASP A 176 -9.89 0.43 -2.32
C ASP A 176 -9.34 1.85 -2.20
N GLY A 177 -8.84 2.43 -3.28
CA GLY A 177 -8.24 3.77 -3.27
C GLY A 177 -9.17 4.90 -2.83
N ARG A 178 -10.49 4.67 -2.86
CA ARG A 178 -11.53 5.59 -2.39
C ARG A 178 -11.73 5.57 -0.87
N LEU A 179 -11.15 4.58 -0.17
CA LEU A 179 -11.32 4.44 1.27
C LEU A 179 -10.59 5.55 2.02
N TRP A 180 -11.28 6.24 2.92
CA TRP A 180 -10.65 7.18 3.83
C TRP A 180 -9.78 6.44 4.84
N HIS A 181 -8.49 6.75 4.82
CA HIS A 181 -7.51 6.08 5.67
C HIS A 181 -6.33 6.99 6.04
N GLN A 182 -5.59 6.57 7.06
CA GLN A 182 -4.33 7.18 7.47
C GLN A 182 -3.44 6.16 8.18
N ALA A 183 -2.14 6.43 8.29
CA ALA A 183 -1.29 5.70 9.23
C ALA A 183 -1.65 6.11 10.65
N GLY A 184 -1.70 5.15 11.58
CA GLY A 184 -1.81 5.45 13.00
C GLY A 184 -0.51 6.04 13.55
N GLU A 185 -0.60 6.59 14.76
CA GLU A 185 0.58 7.07 15.49
C GLU A 185 1.30 5.90 16.17
N ASN A 186 2.62 5.82 16.01
CA ASN A 186 3.44 4.90 16.78
C ASN A 186 3.89 5.60 18.07
N ILE A 187 3.42 5.11 19.21
CA ILE A 187 3.79 5.62 20.54
C ILE A 187 4.94 4.82 21.19
N ARG A 188 5.38 3.73 20.55
CA ARG A 188 6.44 2.84 21.03
C ARG A 188 7.80 3.27 20.49
N SER A 189 8.63 3.83 21.36
CA SER A 189 10.00 4.26 20.98
C SER A 189 10.96 3.10 20.68
N ASP A 190 10.65 1.92 21.17
CA ASP A 190 11.41 0.69 21.04
C ASP A 190 11.00 -0.18 19.82
N LYS A 191 9.96 0.23 19.08
CA LYS A 191 9.42 -0.54 17.96
C LYS A 191 9.24 0.29 16.70
N VAL A 192 9.46 -0.35 15.57
CA VAL A 192 9.15 0.18 14.24
C VAL A 192 8.12 -0.74 13.59
N ARG A 193 7.09 -0.19 12.98
CA ARG A 193 6.12 -0.94 12.21
C ARG A 193 6.46 -0.85 10.72
N ARG A 194 6.96 -1.95 10.14
CA ARG A 194 7.37 -2.06 8.75
C ARG A 194 6.29 -2.70 7.89
N ALA A 195 6.15 -2.20 6.68
CA ALA A 195 5.32 -2.80 5.65
C ALA A 195 5.99 -2.66 4.28
N VAL A 196 5.80 -3.64 3.40
CA VAL A 196 6.03 -3.47 1.97
C VAL A 196 4.71 -3.08 1.34
N ASN A 197 4.69 -1.94 0.63
CA ASN A 197 3.51 -1.52 -0.10
C ASN A 197 3.68 -1.71 -1.60
N VAL A 198 2.58 -2.05 -2.25
CA VAL A 198 2.40 -1.88 -3.68
C VAL A 198 1.06 -1.21 -3.92
N TYR A 199 1.09 -0.26 -4.81
CA TYR A 199 -0.05 0.56 -5.20
C TYR A 199 -0.31 0.34 -6.68
N TYR A 200 -1.53 -0.06 -7.02
CA TYR A 200 -1.94 -0.31 -8.39
C TYR A 200 -2.96 0.72 -8.85
N CYS A 201 -2.99 0.96 -10.14
CA CYS A 201 -4.01 1.77 -10.78
C CYS A 201 -4.56 1.08 -12.03
N ALA A 202 -5.72 1.54 -12.49
CA ALA A 202 -6.26 1.13 -13.78
C ALA A 202 -5.26 1.43 -14.92
N GLY A 203 -5.16 0.56 -15.91
CA GLY A 203 -4.12 0.62 -16.95
C GLY A 203 -4.10 1.91 -17.78
N TRP A 204 -5.19 2.67 -17.81
CA TRP A 204 -5.27 3.97 -18.46
C TRP A 204 -4.88 5.15 -17.54
N CYS A 205 -4.71 4.91 -16.22
CA CYS A 205 -4.23 5.92 -15.31
C CYS A 205 -2.71 6.13 -15.46
N GLN A 206 -2.25 7.35 -15.29
CA GLN A 206 -0.82 7.63 -15.19
C GLN A 206 -0.31 7.17 -13.81
N PRO A 207 0.68 6.26 -13.74
CA PRO A 207 1.29 5.86 -12.48
C PRO A 207 1.85 7.04 -11.69
N GLY A 208 1.59 7.07 -10.36
CA GLY A 208 1.88 8.23 -9.52
C GLY A 208 3.37 8.56 -9.36
N HIS A 209 4.26 7.60 -9.55
CA HIS A 209 5.71 7.78 -9.35
C HIS A 209 6.57 7.75 -10.61
N GLY A 210 5.95 7.78 -11.81
CA GLY A 210 6.71 7.80 -13.05
C GLY A 210 7.78 6.69 -13.08
N ILE A 211 7.37 5.45 -12.82
CA ILE A 211 8.27 4.29 -12.62
C ILE A 211 9.31 4.19 -13.74
N HIS A 212 8.87 4.44 -14.98
CA HIS A 212 9.75 4.43 -16.15
C HIS A 212 10.86 5.47 -16.07
N CYS A 213 10.61 6.65 -15.50
CA CYS A 213 11.61 7.71 -15.37
C CYS A 213 12.71 7.38 -14.34
N GLY A 214 12.46 6.43 -13.44
CA GLY A 214 13.43 6.00 -12.43
C GLY A 214 14.23 4.76 -12.82
N MET A 215 14.00 4.21 -14.02
CA MET A 215 14.66 3.00 -14.48
C MET A 215 15.75 3.35 -15.50
N PRO A 216 17.00 2.89 -15.30
CA PRO A 216 18.06 3.07 -16.29
C PRO A 216 17.69 2.50 -17.65
N GLU A 217 18.25 3.13 -18.70
CA GLU A 217 18.06 2.68 -20.08
C GLU A 217 18.51 1.22 -20.25
N GLY A 218 17.66 0.43 -20.88
CA GLY A 218 17.90 -1.00 -21.09
C GLY A 218 17.46 -1.92 -19.95
N GLU A 219 17.27 -1.43 -18.72
CA GLU A 219 16.77 -2.29 -17.62
C GLU A 219 15.32 -2.73 -17.85
N PHE A 220 14.50 -1.89 -18.48
CA PHE A 220 13.13 -2.26 -18.81
C PHE A 220 13.07 -3.51 -19.70
N SER A 221 13.98 -3.66 -20.65
CA SER A 221 14.06 -4.82 -21.53
C SER A 221 14.40 -6.12 -20.79
N GLN A 222 15.10 -6.01 -19.67
CA GLN A 222 15.54 -7.15 -18.84
C GLN A 222 14.53 -7.54 -17.74
N LEU A 223 13.46 -6.74 -17.56
CA LEU A 223 12.44 -7.07 -16.58
C LEU A 223 11.76 -8.42 -16.89
N PRO A 224 11.43 -9.21 -15.87
CA PRO A 224 10.59 -10.39 -16.06
C PRO A 224 9.25 -10.02 -16.72
N SER A 225 8.79 -10.87 -17.65
CA SER A 225 7.54 -10.61 -18.38
C SER A 225 6.35 -10.35 -17.44
N LYS A 226 6.30 -11.08 -16.31
CA LYS A 226 5.26 -10.91 -15.27
C LYS A 226 5.23 -9.50 -14.67
N ILE A 227 6.36 -8.80 -14.61
CA ILE A 227 6.42 -7.41 -14.11
C ILE A 227 6.15 -6.41 -15.24
N LYS A 228 6.67 -6.67 -16.46
CA LYS A 228 6.43 -5.81 -17.62
C LYS A 228 4.95 -5.59 -17.90
N THR A 229 4.13 -6.61 -17.65
CA THR A 229 2.67 -6.55 -17.85
C THR A 229 2.02 -5.46 -16.99
N PHE A 230 2.64 -5.07 -15.88
CA PHE A 230 2.12 -4.06 -14.94
C PHE A 230 2.82 -2.70 -15.03
N LEU A 231 3.68 -2.48 -15.99
CA LEU A 231 4.36 -1.20 -16.23
C LEU A 231 3.93 -0.57 -17.55
#